data_c00fa422ab163539dcb90cfbc1529615
#
_entry.id   c00fa422ab163539dcb90cfbc1529615
#
_cell.length_a   1.000
_cell.length_b   1.000
_cell.length_c   1.000
_cell.angle_alpha   90.00
_cell.angle_beta   90.00
_cell.angle_gamma   90.00
#
_symmetry.space_group_name_H-M   'P 1'
#
loop_
_entity.id
_entity.type
_entity.pdbx_description
1 polymer ?
#
loop_
_entity_poly.entity_id
_entity_poly.type
_entity_poly.pdbx_seq_one_letter_code
_entity_poly.pdbx_strand_id
1 'polypeptide(L)'
;TVYTTNGTVPTVSSTKYTAAFSVSTNCKINYLFTDGTNIGGVGTVNVTNIDTANPVINTSLSGSGTTSTITLIMAVSDTQSGVNKIIWYYKLSTDSTYKNATDTYTATTANTTRTHTFTGLTQNKTYNAYAVVYDATGRTTQSTTINVTTGTVPTASGATYTPNTWTKGNVTVTLPKKSGYTTVYTTNGTAPTKSSTKYTGAFAVSSNCKINYLFTDGTNIGGVGTVNVTNIDTAN
;
A
#
# COMPACT_ATOMS: atom_id res chain seq x y z
N THR A 1 26.82 17.21 -46.96
CA THR A 1 25.62 17.50 -46.11
C THR A 1 26.03 18.40 -44.98
N VAL A 2 25.21 19.43 -44.72
CA VAL A 2 25.30 20.28 -43.52
C VAL A 2 23.99 20.21 -42.73
N TYR A 3 24.05 20.48 -41.43
CA TYR A 3 22.89 20.36 -40.57
C TYR A 3 22.90 21.36 -39.41
N THR A 4 21.69 21.53 -38.79
CA THR A 4 21.46 22.22 -37.52
C THR A 4 20.62 21.34 -36.60
N THR A 5 20.74 21.50 -35.28
CA THR A 5 19.95 20.74 -34.27
C THR A 5 18.95 21.60 -33.53
N ASN A 6 18.83 22.87 -33.89
CA ASN A 6 17.95 23.87 -33.24
C ASN A 6 16.73 24.25 -34.08
N GLY A 7 16.47 23.53 -35.19
CA GLY A 7 15.35 23.81 -36.10
C GLY A 7 15.55 24.95 -37.06
N THR A 8 16.69 25.66 -37.05
CA THR A 8 17.00 26.66 -38.08
C THR A 8 17.35 26.02 -39.40
N VAL A 9 17.13 26.74 -40.51
CA VAL A 9 17.57 26.26 -41.85
C VAL A 9 19.07 26.30 -41.94
N PRO A 10 19.75 25.18 -42.30
CA PRO A 10 21.18 25.18 -42.48
C PRO A 10 21.65 26.07 -43.64
N THR A 11 22.85 26.60 -43.50
CA THR A 11 23.55 27.35 -44.55
C THR A 11 24.79 26.56 -44.98
N VAL A 12 25.48 27.04 -45.99
CA VAL A 12 26.77 26.43 -46.46
C VAL A 12 27.82 26.40 -45.35
N SER A 13 27.71 27.29 -44.35
CA SER A 13 28.61 27.38 -43.21
C SER A 13 28.17 26.56 -42.00
N SER A 14 27.01 25.91 -42.06
CA SER A 14 26.52 25.09 -40.95
C SER A 14 27.38 23.85 -40.72
N THR A 15 27.18 23.16 -39.58
CA THR A 15 27.94 21.98 -39.21
C THR A 15 27.91 20.90 -40.30
N LYS A 16 29.06 20.46 -40.73
CA LYS A 16 29.19 19.37 -41.73
C LYS A 16 28.87 18.03 -41.08
N TYR A 17 28.02 17.25 -41.72
CA TYR A 17 27.78 15.85 -41.37
C TYR A 17 28.91 14.97 -41.88
N THR A 18 29.64 14.35 -40.98
CA THR A 18 30.75 13.46 -41.28
C THR A 18 30.51 12.02 -40.79
N ALA A 19 29.71 11.85 -39.73
CA ALA A 19 29.36 10.57 -39.17
C ALA A 19 28.10 10.68 -38.31
N ALA A 20 27.52 9.54 -37.89
CA ALA A 20 26.39 9.50 -36.93
C ALA A 20 26.77 10.22 -35.63
N PHE A 21 25.82 10.99 -35.09
CA PHE A 21 25.95 11.72 -33.84
C PHE A 21 24.72 11.51 -32.93
N SER A 22 24.91 11.75 -31.68
CA SER A 22 23.81 11.65 -30.66
C SER A 22 23.30 13.02 -30.28
N VAL A 23 22.03 13.10 -29.96
CA VAL A 23 21.40 14.24 -29.30
C VAL A 23 20.84 13.80 -27.94
N SER A 24 20.89 14.66 -26.92
CA SER A 24 20.48 14.35 -25.54
C SER A 24 19.12 15.00 -25.15
N THR A 25 18.53 15.74 -26.07
CA THR A 25 17.23 16.41 -25.87
C THR A 25 16.41 16.33 -27.15
N ASN A 26 15.08 16.41 -26.98
CA ASN A 26 14.17 16.52 -28.14
C ASN A 26 14.50 17.77 -28.94
N CYS A 27 14.64 17.59 -30.25
CA CYS A 27 15.06 18.66 -31.14
C CYS A 27 14.56 18.43 -32.57
N LYS A 28 14.56 19.50 -33.34
CA LYS A 28 14.34 19.48 -34.79
C LYS A 28 15.67 19.59 -35.48
N ILE A 29 16.05 18.54 -36.24
CA ILE A 29 17.27 18.52 -37.04
C ILE A 29 16.87 18.87 -38.45
N ASN A 30 17.38 19.98 -38.98
CA ASN A 30 17.27 20.32 -40.38
C ASN A 30 18.62 20.02 -41.08
N TYR A 31 18.56 19.48 -42.29
CA TYR A 31 19.77 19.20 -43.09
C TYR A 31 19.53 19.50 -44.56
N LEU A 32 20.60 19.76 -45.28
CA LEU A 32 20.58 19.95 -46.73
C LEU A 32 21.89 19.50 -47.37
N PHE A 33 21.84 19.29 -48.68
CA PHE A 33 23.03 19.05 -49.47
C PHE A 33 23.57 20.39 -50.02
N THR A 34 24.88 20.54 -50.06
CA THR A 34 25.53 21.73 -50.62
C THR A 34 26.82 21.30 -51.32
N ASP A 35 27.15 22.01 -52.40
CA ASP A 35 28.45 21.93 -53.11
C ASP A 35 29.46 22.99 -52.59
N GLY A 36 29.07 23.75 -51.53
CA GLY A 36 29.85 24.81 -50.92
C GLY A 36 29.42 26.21 -51.34
N THR A 37 28.65 26.33 -52.44
CA THR A 37 28.10 27.61 -52.96
C THR A 37 26.58 27.55 -53.01
N ASN A 38 26.06 26.51 -53.61
CA ASN A 38 24.61 26.29 -53.75
C ASN A 38 24.08 25.35 -52.64
N ILE A 39 22.80 25.51 -52.31
CA ILE A 39 22.11 24.69 -51.35
C ILE A 39 20.90 24.01 -51.99
N GLY A 40 20.69 22.73 -51.61
CA GLY A 40 19.51 21.95 -52.00
C GLY A 40 18.29 22.22 -51.07
N GLY A 41 17.27 21.41 -51.30
CA GLY A 41 16.08 21.43 -50.43
C GLY A 41 16.39 20.98 -49.01
N VAL A 42 15.64 21.51 -48.04
CA VAL A 42 15.78 21.20 -46.61
C VAL A 42 15.04 19.90 -46.29
N GLY A 43 15.77 18.93 -45.75
CA GLY A 43 15.20 17.78 -45.08
C GLY A 43 15.10 18.02 -43.58
N THR A 44 14.15 17.36 -42.93
CA THR A 44 13.87 17.51 -41.50
C THR A 44 13.76 16.14 -40.81
N VAL A 45 14.37 16.01 -39.63
CA VAL A 45 14.13 14.91 -38.67
C VAL A 45 13.72 15.52 -37.36
N ASN A 46 12.57 15.10 -36.82
CA ASN A 46 12.11 15.47 -35.50
C ASN A 46 12.47 14.36 -34.50
N VAL A 47 13.28 14.66 -33.52
CA VAL A 47 13.56 13.81 -32.37
C VAL A 47 12.63 14.23 -31.26
N THR A 48 11.69 13.34 -30.86
CA THR A 48 10.60 13.66 -29.91
C THR A 48 10.44 12.62 -28.80
N ASN A 49 11.35 11.62 -28.77
CA ASN A 49 11.25 10.45 -27.91
C ASN A 49 12.32 10.37 -26.80
N ILE A 50 13.02 11.49 -26.56
CA ILE A 50 13.98 11.59 -25.46
C ILE A 50 13.23 12.11 -24.23
N ASP A 51 13.17 11.30 -23.21
CA ASP A 51 12.61 11.68 -21.93
C ASP A 51 13.66 12.40 -21.08
N THR A 52 13.35 13.62 -20.69
CA THR A 52 14.21 14.49 -19.88
C THR A 52 13.55 14.90 -18.56
N ALA A 53 12.28 14.54 -18.34
CA ALA A 53 11.52 14.88 -17.16
C ALA A 53 11.53 13.75 -16.12
N ASN A 54 11.48 14.08 -14.86
CA ASN A 54 11.19 13.12 -13.81
C ASN A 54 9.67 12.97 -13.64
N PRO A 55 9.17 11.82 -13.16
CA PRO A 55 7.76 11.68 -12.83
C PRO A 55 7.36 12.66 -11.72
N VAL A 56 6.11 13.09 -11.74
CA VAL A 56 5.55 14.09 -10.83
C VAL A 56 4.58 13.41 -9.85
N ILE A 57 4.70 13.77 -8.57
CA ILE A 57 3.70 13.44 -7.54
C ILE A 57 2.71 14.60 -7.48
N ASN A 58 1.53 14.42 -8.08
CA ASN A 58 0.50 15.44 -8.21
C ASN A 58 -0.31 15.65 -6.93
N THR A 59 -0.53 14.55 -6.18
CA THR A 59 -1.12 14.61 -4.84
C THR A 59 -0.15 13.96 -3.88
N SER A 60 0.21 14.67 -2.83
CA SER A 60 1.15 14.19 -1.81
C SER A 60 0.73 12.82 -1.28
N LEU A 61 1.72 11.98 -0.96
CA LEU A 61 1.48 10.69 -0.33
C LEU A 61 0.67 10.89 0.95
N SER A 62 -0.40 10.13 1.08
CA SER A 62 -1.21 10.03 2.29
C SER A 62 -1.44 8.56 2.66
N GLY A 63 -1.88 8.31 3.89
CA GLY A 63 -2.09 6.96 4.36
C GLY A 63 -3.19 6.85 5.40
N SER A 64 -3.83 5.69 5.45
CA SER A 64 -4.81 5.30 6.46
C SER A 64 -4.49 3.93 7.03
N GLY A 65 -4.84 3.68 8.29
CA GLY A 65 -4.59 2.43 8.98
C GLY A 65 -5.86 1.75 9.48
N THR A 66 -5.93 0.43 9.33
CA THR A 66 -6.83 -0.43 10.11
C THR A 66 -6.04 -1.06 11.27
N THR A 67 -6.60 -2.03 11.98
CA THR A 67 -5.91 -2.71 13.08
C THR A 67 -4.68 -3.50 12.64
N SER A 68 -4.63 -3.93 11.37
CA SER A 68 -3.57 -4.80 10.84
C SER A 68 -3.05 -4.40 9.47
N THR A 69 -3.49 -3.26 8.94
CA THR A 69 -3.07 -2.78 7.60
C THR A 69 -2.74 -1.30 7.62
N ILE A 70 -1.90 -0.86 6.68
CA ILE A 70 -1.81 0.54 6.25
C ILE A 70 -2.03 0.59 4.74
N THR A 71 -2.85 1.54 4.29
CA THR A 71 -3.08 1.81 2.87
C THR A 71 -2.48 3.16 2.54
N LEU A 72 -1.60 3.18 1.55
CA LEU A 72 -0.94 4.38 1.02
C LEU A 72 -1.61 4.77 -0.29
N ILE A 73 -1.75 6.08 -0.53
CA ILE A 73 -2.38 6.64 -1.71
C ILE A 73 -1.69 7.92 -2.13
N MET A 74 -1.50 8.10 -3.44
CA MET A 74 -1.04 9.33 -4.08
C MET A 74 -1.47 9.38 -5.54
N ALA A 75 -1.47 10.55 -6.16
CA ALA A 75 -1.66 10.71 -7.60
C ALA A 75 -0.33 11.07 -8.25
N VAL A 76 -0.03 10.42 -9.38
CA VAL A 76 1.24 10.55 -10.10
C VAL A 76 1.03 10.68 -11.59
N SER A 77 1.95 11.36 -12.27
CA SER A 77 2.01 11.45 -13.73
C SER A 77 3.44 11.58 -14.21
N ASP A 78 3.65 11.28 -15.48
CA ASP A 78 4.82 11.67 -16.25
C ASP A 78 4.39 11.97 -17.67
N THR A 79 4.67 13.16 -18.16
CA THR A 79 4.13 13.66 -19.43
C THR A 79 4.89 13.19 -20.66
N GLN A 80 6.03 12.55 -20.49
CA GLN A 80 6.89 12.08 -21.60
C GLN A 80 6.83 10.56 -21.75
N SER A 81 7.50 9.80 -20.90
CA SER A 81 7.53 8.33 -21.02
C SER A 81 6.46 7.60 -20.22
N GLY A 82 5.82 8.30 -19.30
CA GLY A 82 4.75 7.77 -18.46
C GLY A 82 5.24 6.99 -17.24
N VAL A 83 4.43 6.99 -16.17
CA VAL A 83 4.72 6.23 -14.94
C VAL A 83 4.46 4.75 -15.17
N ASN A 84 5.46 3.89 -14.87
CA ASN A 84 5.36 2.44 -15.06
C ASN A 84 5.62 1.62 -13.79
N LYS A 85 6.19 2.21 -12.74
CA LYS A 85 6.52 1.48 -11.51
C LYS A 85 6.48 2.40 -10.30
N ILE A 86 6.03 1.87 -9.17
CA ILE A 86 6.15 2.51 -7.86
C ILE A 86 6.70 1.48 -6.88
N ILE A 87 7.71 1.86 -6.10
CA ILE A 87 8.19 1.09 -4.95
C ILE A 87 7.71 1.81 -3.69
N TRP A 88 6.88 1.11 -2.93
CA TRP A 88 6.32 1.57 -1.67
C TRP A 88 7.15 1.05 -0.52
N TYR A 89 7.53 1.91 0.41
CA TYR A 89 8.37 1.59 1.54
C TYR A 89 7.63 1.85 2.84
N TYR A 90 7.80 0.95 3.81
CA TYR A 90 7.33 1.15 5.17
C TYR A 90 8.26 0.50 6.19
N LYS A 91 8.22 1.01 7.41
CA LYS A 91 8.85 0.39 8.59
C LYS A 91 8.06 0.78 9.83
N LEU A 92 8.19 -0.02 10.90
CA LEU A 92 7.78 0.44 12.22
C LEU A 92 8.62 1.68 12.57
N SER A 93 8.03 2.70 13.19
CA SER A 93 8.74 3.96 13.50
C SER A 93 10.01 3.75 14.32
N THR A 94 10.07 2.66 15.12
CA THR A 94 11.22 2.26 15.94
C THR A 94 12.25 1.42 15.19
N ASP A 95 11.93 0.89 14.00
CA ASP A 95 12.85 0.06 13.22
C ASP A 95 13.87 0.91 12.48
N SER A 96 15.06 0.35 12.20
CA SER A 96 16.09 1.00 11.39
C SER A 96 15.91 0.78 9.90
N THR A 97 15.29 -0.34 9.47
CA THR A 97 15.20 -0.78 8.09
C THR A 97 13.80 -0.71 7.53
N TYR A 98 13.68 -0.22 6.28
CA TYR A 98 12.42 -0.25 5.52
C TYR A 98 12.22 -1.60 4.84
N LYS A 99 10.97 -2.06 4.87
CA LYS A 99 10.42 -3.10 3.98
C LYS A 99 9.81 -2.42 2.78
N ASN A 100 9.66 -3.14 1.67
CA ASN A 100 9.07 -2.56 0.47
C ASN A 100 8.18 -3.55 -0.28
N ALA A 101 7.37 -2.99 -1.17
CA ALA A 101 6.61 -3.69 -2.19
C ALA A 101 6.71 -2.90 -3.49
N THR A 102 6.68 -3.60 -4.62
CA THR A 102 6.79 -3.00 -5.94
C THR A 102 5.51 -3.27 -6.72
N ASP A 103 4.89 -2.21 -7.21
CA ASP A 103 3.79 -2.28 -8.17
C ASP A 103 4.28 -1.82 -9.53
N THR A 104 3.96 -2.59 -10.57
CA THR A 104 4.26 -2.27 -11.97
C THR A 104 2.99 -2.02 -12.75
N TYR A 105 3.05 -1.12 -13.71
CA TYR A 105 1.91 -0.67 -14.51
C TYR A 105 2.28 -0.60 -15.98
N THR A 106 1.29 -0.65 -16.85
CA THR A 106 1.47 -0.14 -18.22
C THR A 106 1.76 1.35 -18.12
N ALA A 107 2.84 1.81 -18.77
CA ALA A 107 3.25 3.20 -18.74
C ALA A 107 2.10 4.11 -19.23
N THR A 108 1.79 5.13 -18.45
CA THR A 108 0.76 6.12 -18.79
C THR A 108 1.23 7.52 -18.43
N THR A 109 1.00 8.46 -19.33
CA THR A 109 1.28 9.89 -19.13
C THR A 109 0.17 10.59 -18.32
N ALA A 110 -1.00 9.95 -18.19
CA ALA A 110 -2.13 10.51 -17.47
C ALA A 110 -1.87 10.60 -15.97
N ASN A 111 -2.40 11.65 -15.33
CA ASN A 111 -2.46 11.75 -13.88
C ASN A 111 -3.35 10.63 -13.33
N THR A 112 -2.77 9.71 -12.57
CA THR A 112 -3.43 8.50 -12.08
C THR A 112 -3.24 8.34 -10.59
N THR A 113 -4.32 8.07 -9.88
CA THR A 113 -4.27 7.69 -8.46
C THR A 113 -3.74 6.26 -8.33
N ARG A 114 -2.76 6.08 -7.46
CA ARG A 114 -2.13 4.79 -7.15
C ARG A 114 -2.25 4.50 -5.66
N THR A 115 -2.53 3.25 -5.34
CA THR A 115 -2.69 2.80 -3.96
C THR A 115 -1.92 1.51 -3.73
N HIS A 116 -1.40 1.34 -2.50
CA HIS A 116 -0.83 0.07 -2.04
C HIS A 116 -1.25 -0.18 -0.60
N THR A 117 -1.54 -1.44 -0.26
CA THR A 117 -1.93 -1.83 1.10
C THR A 117 -0.96 -2.87 1.65
N PHE A 118 -0.28 -2.53 2.73
CA PHE A 118 0.50 -3.45 3.52
C PHE A 118 -0.39 -4.11 4.57
N THR A 119 -0.26 -5.42 4.74
CA THR A 119 -1.08 -6.24 5.63
C THR A 119 -0.24 -6.95 6.70
N GLY A 120 -0.90 -7.57 7.69
CA GLY A 120 -0.22 -8.33 8.74
C GLY A 120 0.54 -7.47 9.74
N LEU A 121 0.16 -6.21 9.89
CA LEU A 121 0.82 -5.24 10.75
C LEU A 121 0.35 -5.35 12.20
N THR A 122 1.20 -4.92 13.13
CA THR A 122 0.88 -4.87 14.56
C THR A 122 -0.06 -3.69 14.85
N GLN A 123 -1.10 -3.92 15.63
CA GLN A 123 -2.04 -2.90 16.09
C GLN A 123 -1.39 -1.84 16.97
N ASN A 124 -1.98 -0.65 17.01
CA ASN A 124 -1.56 0.47 17.87
C ASN A 124 -0.08 0.81 17.70
N LYS A 125 0.40 0.80 16.46
CA LYS A 125 1.79 1.14 16.11
C LYS A 125 1.82 2.18 15.02
N THR A 126 2.81 3.08 15.10
CA THR A 126 3.10 4.06 14.07
C THR A 126 4.13 3.50 13.11
N TYR A 127 3.85 3.62 11.82
CA TYR A 127 4.72 3.24 10.72
C TYR A 127 5.13 4.48 9.93
N ASN A 128 6.42 4.58 9.61
CA ASN A 128 6.94 5.54 8.65
C ASN A 128 6.81 4.94 7.25
N ALA A 129 6.34 5.71 6.29
CA ALA A 129 6.17 5.25 4.91
C ALA A 129 6.52 6.33 3.90
N TYR A 130 7.10 5.92 2.77
CA TYR A 130 7.33 6.76 1.60
C TYR A 130 7.23 5.92 0.32
N ALA A 131 7.23 6.56 -0.83
CA ALA A 131 7.20 5.90 -2.12
C ALA A 131 8.23 6.50 -3.09
N VAL A 132 8.76 5.68 -3.99
CA VAL A 132 9.59 6.10 -5.13
C VAL A 132 8.85 5.75 -6.41
N VAL A 133 8.54 6.77 -7.19
CA VAL A 133 7.86 6.68 -8.49
C VAL A 133 8.90 6.59 -9.58
N TYR A 134 8.71 5.72 -10.53
CA TYR A 134 9.57 5.54 -11.72
C TYR A 134 8.76 5.79 -12.99
N ASP A 135 9.36 6.50 -13.92
CA ASP A 135 8.89 6.53 -15.30
C ASP A 135 9.39 5.31 -16.11
N ALA A 136 9.00 5.22 -17.38
CA ALA A 136 9.40 4.10 -18.23
C ALA A 136 10.86 4.14 -18.65
N THR A 137 11.58 5.26 -18.49
CA THR A 137 13.02 5.40 -18.77
C THR A 137 13.90 5.16 -17.54
N GLY A 138 13.28 5.01 -16.35
CA GLY A 138 13.96 4.76 -15.09
C GLY A 138 14.29 6.00 -14.27
N ARG A 139 13.83 7.19 -14.67
CA ARG A 139 13.92 8.40 -13.84
C ARG A 139 12.99 8.27 -12.65
N THR A 140 13.29 8.99 -11.58
CA THR A 140 12.57 8.79 -10.31
C THR A 140 12.21 10.08 -9.61
N THR A 141 11.13 10.02 -8.84
CA THR A 141 10.76 11.01 -7.83
C THR A 141 10.34 10.31 -6.56
N GLN A 142 10.88 10.74 -5.42
CA GLN A 142 10.53 10.22 -4.10
C GLN A 142 9.54 11.14 -3.39
N SER A 143 8.54 10.54 -2.73
CA SER A 143 7.62 11.28 -1.86
C SER A 143 8.29 11.71 -0.55
N THR A 144 7.67 12.64 0.16
CA THR A 144 7.96 12.85 1.58
C THR A 144 7.62 11.61 2.39
N THR A 145 8.30 11.41 3.52
CA THR A 145 7.95 10.36 4.49
C THR A 145 6.75 10.82 5.32
N ILE A 146 5.77 9.93 5.47
CA ILE A 146 4.59 10.14 6.31
C ILE A 146 4.54 9.14 7.46
N ASN A 147 3.74 9.46 8.48
CA ASN A 147 3.44 8.58 9.59
C ASN A 147 2.00 8.07 9.45
N VAL A 148 1.81 6.74 9.54
CA VAL A 148 0.50 6.10 9.54
C VAL A 148 0.40 5.22 10.78
N THR A 149 -0.67 5.37 11.56
CA THR A 149 -0.88 4.58 12.79
C THR A 149 -1.98 3.55 12.57
N THR A 150 -1.69 2.30 12.96
CA THR A 150 -2.69 1.23 12.97
C THR A 150 -3.62 1.37 14.16
N GLY A 151 -4.89 1.01 13.96
CA GLY A 151 -5.92 1.01 15.02
C GLY A 151 -5.70 -0.10 16.05
N THR A 152 -6.64 -0.24 16.98
CA THR A 152 -6.63 -1.23 18.06
C THR A 152 -7.80 -2.18 17.93
N VAL A 153 -7.57 -3.49 18.07
CA VAL A 153 -8.67 -4.46 18.22
C VAL A 153 -9.38 -4.19 19.54
N PRO A 154 -10.70 -4.00 19.55
CA PRO A 154 -11.43 -3.64 20.76
C PRO A 154 -11.41 -4.76 21.81
N THR A 155 -11.52 -4.38 23.09
CA THR A 155 -11.74 -5.32 24.18
C THR A 155 -13.13 -5.96 24.04
N ALA A 156 -13.22 -7.28 24.22
CA ALA A 156 -14.48 -7.99 24.20
C ALA A 156 -15.21 -7.85 25.56
N SER A 157 -16.50 -7.55 25.50
CA SER A 157 -17.37 -7.44 26.69
C SER A 157 -18.81 -7.77 26.34
N GLY A 158 -19.67 -8.06 27.32
CA GLY A 158 -21.10 -8.30 27.12
C GLY A 158 -21.49 -9.76 26.90
N ALA A 159 -20.68 -10.74 27.34
CA ALA A 159 -21.11 -12.13 27.39
C ALA A 159 -22.22 -12.33 28.42
N THR A 160 -23.17 -13.20 28.11
CA THR A 160 -24.31 -13.57 28.98
C THR A 160 -24.46 -15.08 29.05
N TYR A 161 -25.21 -15.56 30.06
CA TYR A 161 -25.59 -16.96 30.12
C TYR A 161 -26.97 -17.14 30.72
N THR A 162 -27.64 -18.25 30.40
CA THR A 162 -28.99 -18.59 30.86
C THR A 162 -29.14 -20.10 31.07
N PRO A 163 -29.85 -20.55 32.18
CA PRO A 163 -30.37 -19.75 33.26
C PRO A 163 -29.25 -19.11 34.09
N ASN A 164 -29.53 -17.98 34.75
CA ASN A 164 -28.65 -17.32 35.70
C ASN A 164 -28.97 -17.64 37.17
N THR A 165 -29.97 -18.51 37.41
CA THR A 165 -30.32 -19.11 38.69
C THR A 165 -29.77 -20.51 38.78
N TRP A 166 -29.68 -21.07 40.01
CA TRP A 166 -29.22 -22.46 40.22
C TRP A 166 -29.99 -23.46 39.38
N THR A 167 -29.28 -24.37 38.74
CA THR A 167 -29.82 -25.40 37.85
C THR A 167 -29.02 -26.68 37.95
N LYS A 168 -29.70 -27.84 37.78
CA LYS A 168 -29.05 -29.18 37.57
C LYS A 168 -28.81 -29.43 36.10
N GLY A 169 -29.28 -28.60 35.19
CA GLY A 169 -29.13 -28.73 33.77
C GLY A 169 -28.00 -27.88 33.22
N ASN A 170 -27.83 -27.96 31.90
CA ASN A 170 -26.86 -27.16 31.18
C ASN A 170 -27.18 -25.66 31.22
N VAL A 171 -26.15 -24.83 31.20
CA VAL A 171 -26.22 -23.38 31.05
C VAL A 171 -25.79 -23.04 29.62
N THR A 172 -26.61 -22.25 28.93
CA THR A 172 -26.30 -21.73 27.58
C THR A 172 -25.55 -20.41 27.67
N VAL A 173 -24.39 -20.34 27.07
CA VAL A 173 -23.53 -19.16 27.06
C VAL A 173 -23.63 -18.47 25.70
N THR A 174 -23.79 -17.15 25.72
CA THR A 174 -23.79 -16.28 24.55
C THR A 174 -22.64 -15.28 24.66
N LEU A 175 -21.73 -15.30 23.66
CA LEU A 175 -20.61 -14.37 23.58
C LEU A 175 -20.91 -13.25 22.58
N PRO A 176 -20.32 -12.07 22.78
CA PRO A 176 -20.53 -10.95 21.87
C PRO A 176 -19.95 -11.22 20.49
N LYS A 177 -20.57 -10.66 19.44
CA LYS A 177 -20.05 -10.58 18.06
C LYS A 177 -19.82 -9.10 17.72
N LYS A 178 -18.78 -8.82 16.94
CA LYS A 178 -18.48 -7.46 16.45
C LYS A 178 -18.11 -7.54 14.98
N SER A 179 -18.74 -6.69 14.16
CA SER A 179 -18.45 -6.62 12.73
C SER A 179 -16.95 -6.37 12.48
N GLY A 180 -16.37 -7.10 11.53
CA GLY A 180 -14.95 -7.02 11.19
C GLY A 180 -14.02 -7.85 12.10
N TYR A 181 -14.55 -8.56 13.11
CA TYR A 181 -13.76 -9.37 14.05
C TYR A 181 -14.35 -10.76 14.23
N THR A 182 -13.48 -11.72 14.53
CA THR A 182 -13.88 -13.05 15.00
C THR A 182 -13.81 -13.08 16.52
N THR A 183 -14.88 -13.58 17.19
CA THR A 183 -14.82 -13.91 18.63
C THR A 183 -14.20 -15.28 18.78
N VAL A 184 -13.17 -15.41 19.62
CA VAL A 184 -12.55 -16.69 20.01
C VAL A 184 -12.60 -16.85 21.53
N TYR A 185 -12.64 -18.10 22.02
CA TYR A 185 -12.83 -18.34 23.45
C TYR A 185 -12.17 -19.62 23.94
N THR A 186 -12.05 -19.73 25.26
CA THR A 186 -11.67 -20.93 26.03
C THR A 186 -12.69 -21.15 27.14
N THR A 187 -12.88 -22.39 27.59
CA THR A 187 -13.81 -22.76 28.69
C THR A 187 -13.09 -23.24 29.96
N ASN A 188 -11.77 -23.25 29.96
CA ASN A 188 -10.92 -23.74 31.04
C ASN A 188 -10.23 -22.61 31.84
N GLY A 189 -10.63 -21.34 31.60
CA GLY A 189 -10.05 -20.17 32.27
C GLY A 189 -8.69 -19.70 31.73
N THR A 190 -8.11 -20.38 30.73
CA THR A 190 -6.89 -19.89 30.07
C THR A 190 -7.18 -18.67 29.18
N ALA A 191 -6.20 -17.84 28.93
CA ALA A 191 -6.34 -16.71 28.00
C ALA A 191 -6.48 -17.24 26.57
N PRO A 192 -7.51 -16.81 25.79
CA PRO A 192 -7.63 -17.18 24.41
C PRO A 192 -6.50 -16.59 23.55
N THR A 193 -6.17 -17.30 22.47
CA THR A 193 -5.29 -16.81 21.41
C THR A 193 -6.10 -16.66 20.13
N LYS A 194 -5.53 -16.05 19.08
CA LYS A 194 -6.19 -15.95 17.77
C LYS A 194 -6.54 -17.30 17.14
N SER A 195 -5.92 -18.40 17.62
CA SER A 195 -6.15 -19.77 17.15
C SER A 195 -7.09 -20.58 18.06
N SER A 196 -7.63 -19.97 19.13
CA SER A 196 -8.60 -20.60 20.03
C SER A 196 -9.93 -20.84 19.32
N THR A 197 -10.82 -21.60 19.97
CA THR A 197 -12.13 -22.00 19.43
C THR A 197 -12.91 -20.75 18.96
N LYS A 198 -13.33 -20.76 17.69
CA LYS A 198 -14.14 -19.69 17.12
C LYS A 198 -15.57 -19.78 17.62
N TYR A 199 -16.11 -18.66 18.05
CA TYR A 199 -17.52 -18.56 18.44
C TYR A 199 -18.41 -18.40 17.21
N THR A 200 -19.24 -19.38 16.95
CA THR A 200 -20.22 -19.37 15.84
C THR A 200 -21.63 -19.04 16.31
N GLY A 201 -21.99 -19.44 17.53
CA GLY A 201 -23.29 -19.22 18.15
C GLY A 201 -23.30 -19.68 19.60
N ALA A 202 -24.42 -19.47 20.31
CA ALA A 202 -24.59 -19.87 21.70
C ALA A 202 -24.26 -21.37 21.89
N PHE A 203 -23.61 -21.72 22.99
CA PHE A 203 -23.19 -23.08 23.32
C PHE A 203 -23.49 -23.42 24.77
N ALA A 204 -23.66 -24.71 25.06
CA ALA A 204 -23.98 -25.20 26.39
C ALA A 204 -22.72 -25.61 27.15
N VAL A 205 -22.72 -25.37 28.46
CA VAL A 205 -21.77 -25.94 29.43
C VAL A 205 -22.51 -26.72 30.48
N SER A 206 -21.95 -27.86 30.89
CA SER A 206 -22.56 -28.82 31.84
C SER A 206 -21.92 -28.79 33.24
N SER A 207 -20.92 -27.91 33.44
CA SER A 207 -20.23 -27.72 34.73
C SER A 207 -19.84 -26.27 34.91
N ASN A 208 -19.66 -25.85 36.16
CA ASN A 208 -19.16 -24.53 36.49
C ASN A 208 -17.78 -24.32 35.87
N CYS A 209 -17.61 -23.21 35.18
CA CYS A 209 -16.40 -22.91 34.44
C CYS A 209 -16.15 -21.40 34.25
N LYS A 210 -14.90 -21.06 34.06
CA LYS A 210 -14.49 -19.71 33.65
C LYS A 210 -14.27 -19.70 32.16
N ILE A 211 -15.02 -18.86 31.46
CA ILE A 211 -14.93 -18.66 30.00
C ILE A 211 -14.25 -17.33 29.74
N ASN A 212 -13.10 -17.39 29.11
CA ASN A 212 -12.42 -16.19 28.62
C ASN A 212 -12.65 -16.08 27.09
N TYR A 213 -12.84 -14.86 26.62
CA TYR A 213 -13.10 -14.60 25.20
C TYR A 213 -12.48 -13.27 24.77
N LEU A 214 -12.16 -13.14 23.49
CA LEU A 214 -11.63 -11.91 22.90
C LEU A 214 -12.05 -11.78 21.44
N PHE A 215 -11.90 -10.56 20.90
CA PHE A 215 -12.00 -10.29 19.47
C PHE A 215 -10.61 -10.42 18.82
N THR A 216 -10.57 -10.91 17.58
CA THR A 216 -9.36 -10.93 16.74
C THR A 216 -9.70 -10.54 15.31
N ASP A 217 -8.79 -9.82 14.63
CA ASP A 217 -8.83 -9.58 13.18
C ASP A 217 -8.05 -10.65 12.39
N GLY A 218 -7.60 -11.72 13.06
CA GLY A 218 -6.75 -12.77 12.48
C GLY A 218 -5.25 -12.52 12.63
N THR A 219 -4.83 -11.27 12.80
CA THR A 219 -3.44 -10.86 13.03
C THR A 219 -3.22 -10.47 14.50
N ASN A 220 -4.06 -9.58 14.99
CA ASN A 220 -4.00 -9.00 16.33
C ASN A 220 -5.17 -9.49 17.20
N ILE A 221 -5.03 -9.35 18.49
CA ILE A 221 -6.06 -9.70 19.50
C ILE A 221 -6.40 -8.48 20.36
N GLY A 222 -7.66 -8.38 20.76
CA GLY A 222 -8.15 -7.37 21.70
C GLY A 222 -7.98 -7.78 23.15
N GLY A 223 -8.49 -6.94 24.05
CA GLY A 223 -8.55 -7.25 25.46
C GLY A 223 -9.49 -8.42 25.77
N VAL A 224 -9.14 -9.22 26.78
CA VAL A 224 -9.89 -10.41 27.21
C VAL A 224 -11.11 -10.01 28.02
N GLY A 225 -12.29 -10.48 27.60
CA GLY A 225 -13.50 -10.53 28.41
C GLY A 225 -13.62 -11.86 29.16
N THR A 226 -14.35 -11.86 30.25
CA THR A 226 -14.56 -13.06 31.07
C THR A 226 -16.02 -13.17 31.46
N VAL A 227 -16.54 -14.40 31.44
CA VAL A 227 -17.80 -14.77 32.07
C VAL A 227 -17.60 -16.01 32.92
N ASN A 228 -18.08 -15.99 34.17
CA ASN A 228 -18.01 -17.11 35.11
C ASN A 228 -19.38 -17.75 35.20
N VAL A 229 -19.50 -19.01 34.84
CA VAL A 229 -20.68 -19.84 35.11
C VAL A 229 -20.42 -20.53 36.44
N THR A 230 -21.27 -20.25 37.45
CA THR A 230 -21.08 -20.72 38.85
C THR A 230 -22.35 -21.31 39.47
N ASN A 231 -23.40 -21.47 38.66
CA ASN A 231 -24.74 -21.80 39.11
C ASN A 231 -25.23 -23.20 38.69
N ILE A 232 -24.31 -24.06 38.23
CA ILE A 232 -24.62 -25.45 37.92
C ILE A 232 -24.39 -26.27 39.18
N ASP A 233 -25.48 -26.85 39.71
CA ASP A 233 -25.45 -27.78 40.86
C ASP A 233 -25.11 -29.16 40.37
N THR A 234 -23.91 -29.62 40.72
CA THR A 234 -23.39 -30.98 40.38
C THR A 234 -23.43 -31.91 41.61
N ALA A 235 -23.94 -31.43 42.74
CA ALA A 235 -24.09 -32.25 43.93
C ALA A 235 -25.36 -33.13 43.87
N ASN A 236 -25.25 -34.36 44.40
CA ASN A 236 -26.38 -35.25 44.60
C ASN A 236 -27.03 -34.99 45.95
#